data_0494c2b98dab009feba341c46e1e9b01
#
_entry.id   0494c2b98dab009feba341c46e1e9b01
#
_cell.length_a   1.000
_cell.length_b   1.000
_cell.length_c   1.000
_cell.angle_alpha   90.00
_cell.angle_beta   90.00
_cell.angle_gamma   90.00
#
_symmetry.space_group_name_H-M   'P 1'
#
loop_
_entity.id
_entity.type
_entity.pdbx_description
1 polymer ?
#
loop_
_entity_poly.entity_id
_entity_poly.type
_entity_poly.pdbx_seq_one_letter_code
_entity_poly.pdbx_strand_id
1 'polypeptide(L)'
;MTKEPVSYLQTDPKWAAKDYSAKGEKTTIGASGCGPTAMAMVLATWADKSVTPETECAWALARGYKAPRQGTYYGYFVPAAARYGLKARQLSWTNIYGNSKSSLHEEARKAVEAGHLVIACMGKGLWTSSGHYVLVWNIQGNIIYINDPASTRAVRTRGDYGLFKQQVKYYWVIERPENMKEEPDMTEKEVRELLKEYLPQNEPAKYDTIQEVPEWGKPTVQKLMDKNLLQGEGDGLGLTYDLLRVLVINDRAGLYD
;
A
#
# COMPACT_ATOMS: atom_id res chain seq x y z
N MET A 1 3.86 5.05 13.87
CA MET A 1 4.26 5.19 12.44
C MET A 1 3.04 5.52 11.61
N THR A 2 3.14 6.44 10.65
CA THR A 2 2.01 6.76 9.77
C THR A 2 1.69 5.52 8.93
N LYS A 3 0.43 5.02 9.02
CA LYS A 3 -0.03 3.88 8.21
C LYS A 3 0.05 4.25 6.73
N GLU A 4 0.53 3.33 5.91
CA GLU A 4 0.58 3.53 4.46
C GLU A 4 -0.83 3.79 3.91
N PRO A 5 -1.04 4.89 3.16
CA PRO A 5 -2.34 5.19 2.56
C PRO A 5 -2.67 4.23 1.41
N VAL A 6 -3.95 4.21 1.01
CA VAL A 6 -4.39 3.49 -0.19
C VAL A 6 -3.50 3.89 -1.37
N SER A 7 -3.07 2.90 -2.16
CA SER A 7 -2.22 3.10 -3.33
C SER A 7 -2.96 2.69 -4.60
N TYR A 8 -2.93 3.58 -5.60
CA TYR A 8 -3.50 3.36 -6.93
C TYR A 8 -2.48 3.65 -8.03
N LEU A 9 -2.50 2.83 -9.07
CA LEU A 9 -1.80 3.13 -10.31
C LEU A 9 -2.76 3.74 -11.33
N GLN A 10 -2.42 4.87 -11.94
CA GLN A 10 -3.20 5.43 -13.05
C GLN A 10 -3.25 4.49 -14.25
N THR A 11 -2.27 3.57 -14.34
CA THR A 11 -2.13 2.57 -15.41
C THR A 11 -2.85 1.25 -15.12
N ASP A 12 -3.59 1.13 -13.99
CA ASP A 12 -4.38 -0.08 -13.71
C ASP A 12 -5.41 -0.31 -14.84
N PRO A 13 -5.49 -1.53 -15.42
CA PRO A 13 -6.42 -1.86 -16.50
C PRO A 13 -7.88 -1.52 -16.23
N LYS A 14 -8.29 -1.43 -14.96
CA LYS A 14 -9.68 -1.07 -14.58
C LYS A 14 -10.10 0.32 -15.10
N TRP A 15 -9.16 1.26 -15.19
CA TRP A 15 -9.44 2.66 -15.58
C TRP A 15 -8.44 3.26 -16.54
N ALA A 16 -7.27 2.65 -16.77
CA ALA A 16 -6.20 3.26 -17.57
C ALA A 16 -6.65 3.72 -18.97
N ALA A 17 -7.54 2.95 -19.62
CA ALA A 17 -8.07 3.24 -20.96
C ALA A 17 -9.25 4.22 -20.96
N LYS A 18 -9.79 4.61 -19.79
CA LYS A 18 -10.91 5.55 -19.70
C LYS A 18 -10.47 6.95 -20.14
N ASP A 19 -11.41 7.67 -20.73
CA ASP A 19 -11.18 9.03 -21.23
C ASP A 19 -10.83 10.01 -20.10
N TYR A 20 -9.80 10.82 -20.34
CA TYR A 20 -9.47 11.98 -19.51
C TYR A 20 -9.00 13.13 -20.41
N SER A 21 -9.84 13.52 -21.35
CA SER A 21 -9.53 14.49 -22.42
C SER A 21 -10.18 15.84 -22.18
N ALA A 22 -9.38 16.90 -22.15
CA ALA A 22 -9.93 18.25 -22.32
C ALA A 22 -10.36 18.48 -23.77
N LYS A 23 -11.13 19.56 -24.00
CA LYS A 23 -11.59 19.91 -25.35
C LYS A 23 -10.40 20.08 -26.31
N GLY A 24 -10.46 19.39 -27.43
CA GLY A 24 -9.44 19.47 -28.50
C GLY A 24 -8.24 18.53 -28.32
N GLU A 25 -8.33 17.57 -27.41
CA GLU A 25 -7.33 16.50 -27.29
C GLU A 25 -8.00 15.13 -27.18
N LYS A 26 -7.21 14.06 -27.28
CA LYS A 26 -7.61 12.68 -27.00
C LYS A 26 -6.55 12.04 -26.12
N THR A 27 -6.87 11.78 -24.86
CA THR A 27 -5.96 11.17 -23.88
C THR A 27 -6.75 10.34 -22.86
N THR A 28 -6.05 9.59 -22.03
CA THR A 28 -6.65 8.65 -21.08
C THR A 28 -6.16 8.90 -19.66
N ILE A 29 -6.81 8.27 -18.68
CA ILE A 29 -6.37 8.28 -17.28
C ILE A 29 -4.94 7.74 -17.18
N GLY A 30 -4.64 6.63 -17.84
CA GLY A 30 -3.30 6.03 -17.84
C GLY A 30 -2.21 6.98 -18.35
N ALA A 31 -2.54 7.89 -19.27
CA ALA A 31 -1.58 8.81 -19.86
C ALA A 31 -1.43 10.13 -19.09
N SER A 32 -2.49 10.65 -18.45
CA SER A 32 -2.49 12.01 -17.89
C SER A 32 -3.22 12.18 -16.56
N GLY A 33 -3.68 11.08 -15.94
CA GLY A 33 -4.51 11.07 -14.73
C GLY A 33 -3.76 11.12 -13.39
N CYS A 34 -2.46 11.41 -13.36
CA CYS A 34 -1.66 11.34 -12.13
C CYS A 34 -2.19 12.24 -10.99
N GLY A 35 -2.66 13.44 -11.27
CA GLY A 35 -3.21 14.35 -10.27
C GLY A 35 -4.45 13.79 -9.57
N PRO A 36 -5.53 13.47 -10.30
CA PRO A 36 -6.70 12.84 -9.72
C PRO A 36 -6.40 11.46 -9.07
N THR A 37 -5.47 10.68 -9.62
CA THR A 37 -5.06 9.41 -9.00
C THR A 37 -4.40 9.65 -7.64
N ALA A 38 -3.49 10.63 -7.53
CA ALA A 38 -2.88 10.99 -6.25
C ALA A 38 -3.93 11.48 -5.23
N MET A 39 -4.93 12.26 -5.68
CA MET A 39 -6.03 12.70 -4.82
C MET A 39 -6.96 11.55 -4.44
N ALA A 40 -7.26 10.64 -5.35
CA ALA A 40 -8.07 9.44 -5.07
C ALA A 40 -7.46 8.59 -3.95
N MET A 41 -6.13 8.47 -3.89
CA MET A 41 -5.44 7.77 -2.80
C MET A 41 -5.71 8.44 -1.44
N VAL A 42 -5.67 9.77 -1.38
CA VAL A 42 -5.99 10.53 -0.16
C VAL A 42 -7.44 10.31 0.25
N LEU A 43 -8.37 10.49 -0.69
CA LEU A 43 -9.81 10.39 -0.45
C LEU A 43 -10.23 8.97 -0.04
N ALA A 44 -9.69 7.95 -0.70
CA ALA A 44 -9.93 6.55 -0.34
C ALA A 44 -9.35 6.18 1.02
N THR A 45 -8.29 6.87 1.46
CA THR A 45 -7.68 6.65 2.78
C THR A 45 -8.50 7.30 3.89
N TRP A 46 -9.00 8.52 3.69
CA TRP A 46 -9.52 9.35 4.78
C TRP A 46 -10.99 9.71 4.72
N ALA A 47 -11.64 9.54 3.59
CA ALA A 47 -13.02 9.99 3.42
C ALA A 47 -13.97 8.88 2.96
N ASP A 48 -13.71 8.28 1.79
CA ASP A 48 -14.62 7.32 1.18
C ASP A 48 -13.83 6.26 0.39
N LYS A 49 -13.81 5.03 0.89
CA LYS A 49 -13.11 3.89 0.29
C LYS A 49 -13.59 3.53 -1.13
N SER A 50 -14.76 4.02 -1.55
CA SER A 50 -15.28 3.79 -2.90
C SER A 50 -14.66 4.71 -3.95
N VAL A 51 -13.92 5.75 -3.54
CA VAL A 51 -13.25 6.68 -4.46
C VAL A 51 -12.14 5.97 -5.22
N THR A 52 -12.14 6.15 -6.53
CA THR A 52 -11.16 5.56 -7.45
C THR A 52 -10.54 6.63 -8.36
N PRO A 53 -9.41 6.33 -9.02
CA PRO A 53 -8.88 7.20 -10.08
C PRO A 53 -9.90 7.54 -11.18
N GLU A 54 -10.79 6.61 -11.53
CA GLU A 54 -11.85 6.84 -12.53
C GLU A 54 -12.83 7.92 -12.05
N THR A 55 -13.35 7.79 -10.82
CA THR A 55 -14.32 8.76 -10.27
C THR A 55 -13.72 10.15 -10.10
N GLU A 56 -12.45 10.23 -9.67
CA GLU A 56 -11.76 11.49 -9.51
C GLU A 56 -11.41 12.15 -10.85
N CYS A 57 -10.97 11.40 -11.84
CA CYS A 57 -10.73 11.91 -13.19
C CYS A 57 -12.02 12.42 -13.83
N ALA A 58 -13.13 11.69 -13.71
CA ALA A 58 -14.43 12.12 -14.21
C ALA A 58 -14.89 13.43 -13.57
N TRP A 59 -14.75 13.56 -12.25
CA TRP A 59 -15.08 14.80 -11.55
C TRP A 59 -14.17 15.97 -11.97
N ALA A 60 -12.87 15.75 -12.05
CA ALA A 60 -11.90 16.77 -12.47
C ALA A 60 -12.20 17.26 -13.90
N LEU A 61 -12.52 16.35 -14.80
CA LEU A 61 -12.89 16.66 -16.18
C LEU A 61 -14.19 17.48 -16.25
N ALA A 62 -15.24 17.05 -15.56
CA ALA A 62 -16.54 17.73 -15.51
C ALA A 62 -16.44 19.17 -14.95
N ARG A 63 -15.45 19.44 -14.12
CA ARG A 63 -15.21 20.76 -13.50
C ARG A 63 -14.15 21.59 -14.22
N GLY A 64 -13.61 21.11 -15.35
CA GLY A 64 -12.63 21.84 -16.15
C GLY A 64 -11.22 21.87 -15.54
N TYR A 65 -10.91 20.94 -14.62
CA TYR A 65 -9.57 20.86 -14.03
C TYR A 65 -8.55 20.09 -14.87
N LYS A 66 -8.95 19.49 -15.99
CA LYS A 66 -8.04 18.88 -16.96
C LYS A 66 -7.45 19.97 -17.87
N ALA A 67 -6.15 20.17 -17.78
CA ALA A 67 -5.42 21.12 -18.62
C ALA A 67 -5.17 20.52 -20.02
N PRO A 68 -5.54 21.22 -21.13
CA PRO A 68 -5.34 20.72 -22.48
C PRO A 68 -3.86 20.37 -22.75
N ARG A 69 -3.61 19.19 -23.30
CA ARG A 69 -2.27 18.66 -23.63
C ARG A 69 -1.28 18.58 -22.44
N GLN A 70 -1.81 18.64 -21.23
CA GLN A 70 -1.06 18.56 -19.98
C GLN A 70 -1.82 17.60 -19.03
N GLY A 71 -1.47 17.62 -17.76
CA GLY A 71 -2.17 16.87 -16.72
C GLY A 71 -3.36 17.65 -16.14
N THR A 72 -3.34 17.82 -14.84
CA THR A 72 -4.39 18.47 -14.05
C THR A 72 -3.91 19.85 -13.60
N TYR A 73 -4.79 20.85 -13.63
CA TYR A 73 -4.49 22.18 -13.13
C TYR A 73 -4.16 22.19 -11.63
N TYR A 74 -3.25 23.07 -11.23
CA TYR A 74 -2.83 23.22 -9.82
C TYR A 74 -3.99 23.57 -8.87
N GLY A 75 -4.98 24.29 -9.35
CA GLY A 75 -6.17 24.66 -8.58
C GLY A 75 -7.16 23.52 -8.27
N TYR A 76 -6.86 22.30 -8.70
CA TYR A 76 -7.72 21.12 -8.52
C TYR A 76 -7.76 20.61 -7.09
N PHE A 77 -6.62 20.52 -6.40
CA PHE A 77 -6.46 19.71 -5.17
C PHE A 77 -7.29 20.24 -3.98
N VAL A 78 -7.31 21.55 -3.78
CA VAL A 78 -8.06 22.16 -2.67
C VAL A 78 -9.57 21.94 -2.80
N PRO A 79 -10.23 22.25 -3.94
CA PRO A 79 -11.65 21.95 -4.12
C PRO A 79 -11.96 20.44 -4.09
N ALA A 80 -11.06 19.59 -4.59
CA ALA A 80 -11.24 18.15 -4.56
C ALA A 80 -11.25 17.61 -3.12
N ALA A 81 -10.39 18.10 -2.25
CA ALA A 81 -10.39 17.79 -0.83
C ALA A 81 -11.65 18.32 -0.13
N ALA A 82 -11.99 19.58 -0.37
CA ALA A 82 -13.09 20.27 0.31
C ALA A 82 -14.46 19.60 0.10
N ARG A 83 -14.72 19.01 -1.07
CA ARG A 83 -15.99 18.30 -1.33
C ARG A 83 -16.23 17.06 -0.46
N TYR A 84 -15.15 16.53 0.17
CA TYR A 84 -15.21 15.44 1.15
C TYR A 84 -14.99 15.93 2.59
N GLY A 85 -15.06 17.24 2.82
CA GLY A 85 -14.85 17.84 4.13
C GLY A 85 -13.39 17.85 4.62
N LEU A 86 -12.43 17.53 3.73
CA LEU A 86 -11.00 17.57 4.07
C LEU A 86 -10.45 18.99 3.88
N LYS A 87 -9.63 19.42 4.82
CA LYS A 87 -8.87 20.67 4.72
C LYS A 87 -7.63 20.44 3.88
N ALA A 88 -7.40 21.30 2.88
CA ALA A 88 -6.21 21.26 2.05
C ALA A 88 -5.70 22.67 1.74
N ARG A 89 -4.39 22.81 1.60
CA ARG A 89 -3.75 24.07 1.20
C ARG A 89 -2.55 23.82 0.30
N GLN A 90 -2.32 24.69 -0.63
CA GLN A 90 -1.06 24.77 -1.37
C GLN A 90 -0.06 25.55 -0.52
N LEU A 91 1.19 25.07 -0.39
CA LEU A 91 2.19 25.73 0.45
C LEU A 91 2.64 27.06 -0.15
N SER A 92 2.83 27.10 -1.47
CA SER A 92 3.23 28.30 -2.20
C SER A 92 2.93 28.18 -3.68
N TRP A 93 2.73 29.30 -4.35
CA TRP A 93 2.67 29.41 -5.81
C TRP A 93 4.05 29.63 -6.43
N THR A 94 5.10 29.75 -5.62
CA THR A 94 6.48 29.83 -6.08
C THR A 94 6.98 28.47 -6.52
N ASN A 95 7.48 28.37 -7.75
CA ASN A 95 8.11 27.17 -8.25
C ASN A 95 9.49 27.00 -7.61
N ILE A 96 9.70 25.87 -6.90
CA ILE A 96 10.94 25.58 -6.17
C ILE A 96 11.82 24.53 -6.87
N TYR A 97 11.52 24.16 -8.09
CA TYR A 97 12.34 23.21 -8.85
C TYR A 97 13.81 23.66 -8.91
N GLY A 98 14.72 22.75 -8.58
CA GLY A 98 16.16 23.03 -8.46
C GLY A 98 16.60 23.69 -7.15
N ASN A 99 15.68 24.16 -6.32
CA ASN A 99 15.99 24.81 -5.04
C ASN A 99 15.83 23.85 -3.85
N SER A 100 16.80 22.96 -3.63
CA SER A 100 16.80 22.00 -2.52
C SER A 100 16.89 22.64 -1.13
N LYS A 101 17.18 23.94 -1.03
CA LYS A 101 17.28 24.71 0.22
C LYS A 101 16.01 25.50 0.56
N SER A 102 14.96 25.42 -0.26
CA SER A 102 13.68 26.11 0.03
C SER A 102 13.11 25.69 1.37
N SER A 103 12.65 26.66 2.18
CA SER A 103 11.95 26.41 3.45
C SER A 103 10.67 25.60 3.29
N LEU A 104 10.08 25.58 2.09
CA LEU A 104 8.89 24.79 1.78
C LEU A 104 9.12 23.28 1.91
N HIS A 105 10.36 22.79 1.77
CA HIS A 105 10.68 21.38 2.01
C HIS A 105 10.54 21.01 3.49
N GLU A 106 10.95 21.91 4.38
CA GLU A 106 10.82 21.70 5.82
C GLU A 106 9.35 21.83 6.26
N GLU A 107 8.60 22.73 5.67
CA GLU A 107 7.15 22.86 5.92
C GLU A 107 6.40 21.59 5.48
N ALA A 108 6.69 21.08 4.29
CA ALA A 108 6.12 19.83 3.79
C ALA A 108 6.50 18.63 4.68
N ARG A 109 7.77 18.57 5.12
CA ARG A 109 8.27 17.53 6.02
C ARG A 109 7.53 17.54 7.36
N LYS A 110 7.42 18.70 7.99
CA LYS A 110 6.67 18.86 9.25
C LYS A 110 5.20 18.44 9.11
N ALA A 111 4.58 18.73 7.97
CA ALA A 111 3.22 18.28 7.70
C ALA A 111 3.13 16.73 7.64
N VAL A 112 4.08 16.07 6.97
CA VAL A 112 4.15 14.60 6.91
C VAL A 112 4.43 14.01 8.31
N GLU A 113 5.33 14.60 9.09
CA GLU A 113 5.65 14.18 10.47
C GLU A 113 4.44 14.35 11.41
N ALA A 114 3.59 15.35 11.16
CA ALA A 114 2.31 15.55 11.87
C ALA A 114 1.20 14.58 11.40
N GLY A 115 1.51 13.64 10.51
CA GLY A 115 0.56 12.65 10.00
C GLY A 115 -0.33 13.14 8.86
N HIS A 116 -0.05 14.31 8.28
CA HIS A 116 -0.74 14.80 7.09
C HIS A 116 -0.22 14.11 5.83
N LEU A 117 -1.04 14.09 4.78
CA LEU A 117 -0.62 13.63 3.45
C LEU A 117 -0.23 14.83 2.57
N VAL A 118 0.83 14.66 1.80
CA VAL A 118 1.34 15.75 0.97
C VAL A 118 1.37 15.32 -0.50
N ILE A 119 0.62 16.01 -1.36
CA ILE A 119 0.74 15.84 -2.80
C ILE A 119 1.86 16.74 -3.31
N ALA A 120 2.79 16.17 -4.06
CA ALA A 120 3.90 16.88 -4.67
C ALA A 120 3.80 16.89 -6.20
N CYS A 121 3.99 18.07 -6.80
CA CYS A 121 4.17 18.19 -8.24
C CYS A 121 5.67 18.11 -8.58
N MET A 122 6.08 17.08 -9.30
CA MET A 122 7.46 16.87 -9.72
C MET A 122 7.76 17.58 -11.03
N GLY A 123 8.99 18.09 -11.14
CA GLY A 123 9.59 18.49 -12.40
C GLY A 123 10.42 17.37 -13.03
N LYS A 124 11.13 17.70 -14.12
CA LYS A 124 11.98 16.74 -14.84
C LYS A 124 12.99 16.07 -13.91
N GLY A 125 13.06 14.74 -13.97
CA GLY A 125 13.98 13.95 -13.15
C GLY A 125 13.57 12.49 -13.04
N LEU A 126 13.81 11.88 -11.88
CA LEU A 126 13.54 10.46 -11.61
C LEU A 126 12.05 10.09 -11.77
N TRP A 127 11.15 10.99 -11.35
CA TRP A 127 9.70 10.71 -11.31
C TRP A 127 8.99 11.01 -12.63
N THR A 128 9.57 11.87 -13.46
CA THR A 128 8.96 12.27 -14.74
C THR A 128 9.95 12.94 -15.66
N SER A 129 9.70 12.89 -16.97
CA SER A 129 10.42 13.69 -17.97
C SER A 129 9.87 15.11 -18.14
N SER A 130 8.67 15.42 -17.61
CA SER A 130 7.96 16.71 -17.82
C SER A 130 7.31 17.25 -16.55
N GLY A 131 6.25 16.62 -16.08
CA GLY A 131 5.48 16.95 -14.88
C GLY A 131 4.73 15.73 -14.40
N HIS A 132 4.61 15.58 -13.07
CA HIS A 132 3.95 14.43 -12.45
C HIS A 132 3.49 14.78 -11.05
N TYR A 133 2.40 14.16 -10.59
CA TYR A 133 1.96 14.27 -9.21
C TYR A 133 2.18 12.95 -8.48
N VAL A 134 2.67 13.03 -7.26
CA VAL A 134 2.90 11.90 -6.38
C VAL A 134 2.35 12.20 -4.98
N LEU A 135 2.00 11.15 -4.22
CA LEU A 135 1.54 11.27 -2.84
C LEU A 135 2.68 10.90 -1.89
N VAL A 136 3.14 11.86 -1.10
CA VAL A 136 4.12 11.66 -0.02
C VAL A 136 3.38 11.38 1.28
N TRP A 137 3.77 10.32 1.98
CA TRP A 137 3.10 9.89 3.20
C TRP A 137 4.04 9.62 4.38
N ASN A 138 5.36 9.51 4.14
CA ASN A 138 6.34 9.37 5.22
C ASN A 138 7.72 9.88 4.77
N ILE A 139 8.52 10.36 5.73
CA ILE A 139 9.93 10.75 5.54
C ILE A 139 10.70 10.26 6.76
N GLN A 140 11.71 9.41 6.55
CA GLN A 140 12.56 8.87 7.60
C GLN A 140 14.03 9.10 7.23
N GLY A 141 14.69 10.01 7.95
CA GLY A 141 16.05 10.42 7.61
C GLY A 141 16.13 10.99 6.20
N ASN A 142 16.88 10.34 5.31
CA ASN A 142 16.99 10.71 3.90
C ASN A 142 16.14 9.85 2.96
N ILE A 143 15.22 9.05 3.49
CA ILE A 143 14.29 8.23 2.70
C ILE A 143 12.93 8.89 2.69
N ILE A 144 12.37 9.12 1.49
CA ILE A 144 11.01 9.58 1.28
C ILE A 144 10.13 8.43 0.79
N TYR A 145 8.95 8.27 1.39
CA TYR A 145 7.97 7.26 1.05
C TYR A 145 6.84 7.88 0.24
N ILE A 146 6.59 7.30 -0.91
CA ILE A 146 5.72 7.87 -1.94
C ILE A 146 4.81 6.78 -2.50
N ASN A 147 3.51 7.08 -2.64
CA ASN A 147 2.63 6.36 -3.55
C ASN A 147 2.64 7.10 -4.89
N ASP A 148 3.24 6.45 -5.89
CA ASP A 148 3.43 7.02 -7.21
C ASP A 148 2.36 6.48 -8.18
N PRO A 149 1.47 7.34 -8.72
CA PRO A 149 0.44 6.91 -9.67
C PRO A 149 0.96 6.17 -10.93
N ALA A 150 2.23 6.35 -11.29
CA ALA A 150 2.79 5.79 -12.52
C ALA A 150 3.82 4.67 -12.27
N SER A 151 4.12 4.29 -11.01
CA SER A 151 5.19 3.33 -10.79
C SER A 151 5.17 2.70 -9.39
N THR A 152 5.46 1.40 -9.36
CA THR A 152 5.72 0.65 -8.12
C THR A 152 7.22 0.40 -7.88
N ARG A 153 8.11 0.96 -8.72
CA ARG A 153 9.55 0.75 -8.59
C ARG A 153 10.07 1.33 -7.28
N ALA A 154 10.80 0.55 -6.51
CA ALA A 154 11.31 0.92 -5.18
C ALA A 154 12.09 2.26 -5.19
N VAL A 155 12.90 2.52 -6.22
CA VAL A 155 13.64 3.79 -6.36
C VAL A 155 12.73 5.03 -6.43
N ARG A 156 11.45 4.87 -6.83
CA ARG A 156 10.46 5.95 -6.92
C ARG A 156 9.51 5.99 -5.72
N THR A 157 9.26 4.85 -5.09
CA THR A 157 8.32 4.74 -3.95
C THR A 157 9.02 4.86 -2.59
N ARG A 158 10.33 4.56 -2.54
CA ARG A 158 11.23 4.74 -1.38
C ARG A 158 12.51 5.44 -1.85
N GLY A 159 12.35 6.68 -2.28
CA GLY A 159 13.39 7.43 -2.95
C GLY A 159 14.33 8.19 -2.00
N ASP A 160 15.41 8.75 -2.57
CA ASP A 160 16.30 9.68 -1.88
C ASP A 160 15.60 11.03 -1.70
N TYR A 161 15.46 11.49 -0.44
CA TYR A 161 14.80 12.76 -0.14
C TYR A 161 15.60 13.97 -0.62
N GLY A 162 16.94 13.89 -0.62
CA GLY A 162 17.78 14.95 -1.17
C GLY A 162 17.54 15.18 -2.66
N LEU A 163 17.48 14.07 -3.43
CA LEU A 163 17.13 14.12 -4.86
C LEU A 163 15.69 14.61 -5.08
N PHE A 164 14.74 14.16 -4.26
CA PHE A 164 13.35 14.60 -4.35
C PHE A 164 13.23 16.12 -4.21
N LYS A 165 13.91 16.74 -3.22
CA LYS A 165 13.93 18.18 -3.01
C LYS A 165 14.42 18.97 -4.22
N GLN A 166 15.32 18.40 -5.02
CA GLN A 166 15.81 19.06 -6.24
C GLN A 166 14.79 19.04 -7.39
N GLN A 167 13.87 18.07 -7.38
CA GLN A 167 12.97 17.79 -8.50
C GLN A 167 11.51 18.22 -8.28
N VAL A 168 11.12 18.56 -7.06
CA VAL A 168 9.77 19.03 -6.77
C VAL A 168 9.58 20.49 -7.15
N LYS A 169 8.38 20.82 -7.64
CA LYS A 169 7.96 22.19 -8.02
C LYS A 169 7.03 22.82 -7.01
N TYR A 170 6.03 22.07 -6.52
CA TYR A 170 4.96 22.56 -5.66
C TYR A 170 4.49 21.47 -4.71
N TYR A 171 3.90 21.88 -3.56
CA TYR A 171 3.30 21.03 -2.56
C TYR A 171 1.87 21.43 -2.22
N TRP A 172 1.02 20.45 -1.96
CA TRP A 172 -0.30 20.58 -1.33
C TRP A 172 -0.31 19.70 -0.09
N VAL A 173 -0.62 20.29 1.05
CA VAL A 173 -0.86 19.58 2.30
C VAL A 173 -2.35 19.29 2.40
N ILE A 174 -2.71 18.05 2.62
CA ILE A 174 -4.06 17.64 2.99
C ILE A 174 -4.00 17.25 4.46
N GLU A 175 -4.78 17.94 5.29
CA GLU A 175 -4.76 17.75 6.72
C GLU A 175 -5.48 16.45 7.10
N ARG A 176 -4.89 15.70 8.01
CA ARG A 176 -5.53 14.51 8.57
C ARG A 176 -6.81 14.94 9.32
N PRO A 177 -7.96 14.29 9.09
CA PRO A 177 -9.18 14.60 9.82
C PRO A 177 -9.02 14.34 11.33
N GLU A 178 -9.49 15.27 12.15
CA GLU A 178 -9.38 15.19 13.63
C GLU A 178 -10.15 14.00 14.23
N ASN A 179 -11.21 13.55 13.55
CA ASN A 179 -12.03 12.41 13.95
C ASN A 179 -11.43 11.05 13.56
N MET A 180 -10.36 11.02 12.79
CA MET A 180 -9.59 9.80 12.60
C MET A 180 -8.77 9.54 13.87
N LYS A 181 -9.38 8.82 14.80
CA LYS A 181 -8.62 8.19 15.89
C LYS A 181 -7.50 7.37 15.26
N GLU A 182 -6.28 7.53 15.76
CA GLU A 182 -5.30 6.48 15.60
C GLU A 182 -5.96 5.22 16.15
N GLU A 183 -6.15 4.20 15.31
CA GLU A 183 -6.23 2.86 15.89
C GLU A 183 -4.90 2.73 16.62
N PRO A 184 -4.89 2.60 17.94
CA PRO A 184 -3.64 2.50 18.66
C PRO A 184 -2.89 1.33 18.02
N ASP A 185 -1.64 1.56 17.62
CA ASP A 185 -0.75 0.46 17.27
C ASP A 185 -0.87 -0.51 18.45
N MET A 186 -1.32 -1.73 18.16
CA MET A 186 -1.49 -2.73 19.21
C MET A 186 -0.17 -2.84 19.96
N THR A 187 -0.19 -2.65 21.23
CA THR A 187 1.00 -2.80 22.06
C THR A 187 1.49 -4.25 21.94
N GLU A 188 2.79 -4.48 22.12
CA GLU A 188 3.35 -5.83 22.12
C GLU A 188 2.58 -6.75 23.07
N LYS A 189 2.03 -6.22 24.17
CA LYS A 189 1.20 -6.96 25.11
C LYS A 189 -0.13 -7.37 24.51
N GLU A 190 -0.82 -6.47 23.80
CA GLU A 190 -2.11 -6.76 23.13
C GLU A 190 -1.92 -7.78 22.00
N VAL A 191 -0.85 -7.66 21.22
CA VAL A 191 -0.49 -8.65 20.20
C VAL A 191 -0.24 -10.03 20.84
N ARG A 192 0.51 -10.08 21.95
CA ARG A 192 0.76 -11.34 22.68
C ARG A 192 -0.52 -11.97 23.24
N GLU A 193 -1.43 -11.16 23.76
CA GLU A 193 -2.71 -11.68 24.28
C GLU A 193 -3.60 -12.21 23.13
N LEU A 194 -3.70 -11.49 22.01
CA LEU A 194 -4.40 -11.98 20.83
C LEU A 194 -3.78 -13.26 20.26
N LEU A 195 -2.45 -13.34 20.21
CA LEU A 195 -1.76 -14.56 19.78
C LEU A 195 -2.05 -15.73 20.73
N LYS A 196 -2.10 -15.52 22.04
CA LYS A 196 -2.47 -16.56 23.01
C LYS A 196 -3.91 -17.03 22.82
N GLU A 197 -4.82 -16.12 22.49
CA GLU A 197 -6.23 -16.48 22.24
C GLU A 197 -6.40 -17.20 20.89
N TYR A 198 -5.67 -16.77 19.85
CA TYR A 198 -5.81 -17.28 18.48
C TYR A 198 -5.04 -18.59 18.22
N LEU A 199 -3.80 -18.72 18.71
CA LEU A 199 -2.94 -19.87 18.42
C LEU A 199 -3.52 -21.20 18.93
N PRO A 200 -4.06 -21.34 20.17
CA PRO A 200 -4.61 -22.61 20.63
C PRO A 200 -5.83 -23.08 19.83
N GLN A 201 -6.60 -22.13 19.24
CA GLN A 201 -7.79 -22.45 18.44
C GLN A 201 -7.44 -22.87 17.01
N ASN A 202 -6.24 -22.52 16.54
CA ASN A 202 -5.79 -22.75 15.17
C ASN A 202 -4.55 -23.64 15.09
N GLU A 203 -4.09 -24.22 16.19
CA GLU A 203 -3.10 -25.28 16.10
C GLU A 203 -3.68 -26.45 15.33
N PRO A 204 -2.99 -26.94 14.28
CA PRO A 204 -3.45 -28.12 13.56
C PRO A 204 -3.58 -29.29 14.55
N ALA A 205 -4.69 -30.01 14.44
CA ALA A 205 -4.88 -31.22 15.26
C ALA A 205 -3.64 -32.11 15.15
N LYS A 206 -3.09 -32.49 16.32
CA LYS A 206 -1.99 -33.42 16.41
C LYS A 206 -2.55 -34.81 16.79
N TYR A 207 -1.97 -35.81 16.20
CA TYR A 207 -2.24 -37.21 16.56
C TYR A 207 -1.06 -37.69 17.40
N ASP A 208 -1.28 -37.88 18.68
CA ASP A 208 -0.24 -38.30 19.62
C ASP A 208 -0.23 -39.82 19.83
N THR A 209 -1.33 -40.49 19.50
CA THR A 209 -1.45 -41.94 19.52
C THR A 209 -1.92 -42.48 18.16
N ILE A 210 -1.60 -43.75 17.88
CA ILE A 210 -2.04 -44.38 16.63
C ILE A 210 -3.58 -44.51 16.54
N GLN A 211 -4.26 -44.55 17.70
CA GLN A 211 -5.72 -44.61 17.77
C GLN A 211 -6.36 -43.32 17.22
N GLU A 212 -5.73 -42.18 17.42
CA GLU A 212 -6.20 -40.87 16.95
C GLU A 212 -5.94 -40.65 15.45
N VAL A 213 -4.99 -41.43 14.88
CA VAL A 213 -4.69 -41.32 13.43
C VAL A 213 -5.90 -41.81 12.63
N PRO A 214 -6.33 -41.05 11.60
CA PRO A 214 -7.38 -41.48 10.68
C PRO A 214 -7.06 -42.84 10.03
N GLU A 215 -8.10 -43.66 9.78
CA GLU A 215 -7.95 -45.01 9.25
C GLU A 215 -7.06 -45.12 8.00
N TRP A 216 -7.12 -44.10 7.13
CA TRP A 216 -6.29 -44.08 5.92
C TRP A 216 -4.79 -43.91 6.18
N GLY A 217 -4.40 -43.41 7.34
CA GLY A 217 -3.01 -43.17 7.75
C GLY A 217 -2.43 -44.23 8.64
N LYS A 218 -3.28 -44.98 9.38
CA LYS A 218 -2.84 -46.01 10.35
C LYS A 218 -1.85 -47.04 9.81
N PRO A 219 -2.07 -47.64 8.62
CA PRO A 219 -1.13 -48.63 8.10
C PRO A 219 0.29 -48.06 7.90
N THR A 220 0.41 -46.85 7.37
CA THR A 220 1.70 -46.20 7.18
C THR A 220 2.37 -45.86 8.52
N VAL A 221 1.62 -45.29 9.46
CA VAL A 221 2.16 -44.93 10.78
C VAL A 221 2.64 -46.20 11.49
N GLN A 222 1.84 -47.29 11.52
CA GLN A 222 2.22 -48.56 12.12
C GLN A 222 3.50 -49.12 11.46
N LYS A 223 3.58 -49.16 10.13
CA LYS A 223 4.76 -49.61 9.39
C LYS A 223 6.02 -48.82 9.79
N LEU A 224 5.90 -47.49 9.92
CA LEU A 224 7.03 -46.64 10.30
C LEU A 224 7.44 -46.83 11.74
N MET A 225 6.50 -47.07 12.66
CA MET A 225 6.77 -47.43 14.08
C MET A 225 7.47 -48.79 14.16
N ASP A 226 6.99 -49.78 13.45
CA ASP A 226 7.56 -51.14 13.44
C ASP A 226 8.99 -51.15 12.88
N LYS A 227 9.28 -50.26 11.95
CA LYS A 227 10.65 -50.07 11.40
C LYS A 227 11.51 -49.11 12.24
N ASN A 228 11.05 -48.59 13.37
CA ASN A 228 11.70 -47.57 14.19
C ASN A 228 12.05 -46.28 13.44
N LEU A 229 11.33 -45.94 12.38
CA LEU A 229 11.50 -44.71 11.60
C LEU A 229 10.64 -43.58 12.16
N LEU A 230 9.63 -43.88 12.96
CA LEU A 230 8.78 -42.93 13.67
C LEU A 230 8.70 -43.33 15.15
N GLN A 231 9.27 -42.48 16.01
CA GLN A 231 9.36 -42.73 17.46
C GLN A 231 8.58 -41.73 18.29
N GLY A 232 8.14 -40.62 17.68
CA GLY A 232 7.49 -39.53 18.40
C GLY A 232 8.46 -38.65 19.21
N GLU A 233 7.94 -37.62 19.82
CA GLU A 233 8.66 -36.70 20.72
C GLU A 233 7.91 -36.62 22.06
N GLY A 234 8.61 -36.85 23.15
CA GLY A 234 8.02 -36.76 24.49
C GLY A 234 6.90 -37.80 24.71
N ASP A 235 5.68 -37.34 24.99
CA ASP A 235 4.56 -38.18 25.40
C ASP A 235 3.69 -38.67 24.21
N GLY A 236 4.05 -38.40 22.95
CA GLY A 236 3.20 -38.76 21.81
C GLY A 236 3.91 -38.74 20.45
N LEU A 237 3.16 -39.10 19.40
CA LEU A 237 3.66 -39.12 18.02
C LEU A 237 3.85 -37.73 17.44
N GLY A 238 3.16 -36.69 17.93
CA GLY A 238 3.25 -35.31 17.47
C GLY A 238 2.89 -35.09 16.00
N LEU A 239 2.14 -36.01 15.37
CA LEU A 239 1.83 -35.98 13.95
C LEU A 239 0.76 -34.94 13.65
N THR A 240 1.07 -33.95 12.82
CA THR A 240 0.05 -33.07 12.23
C THR A 240 -0.60 -33.75 11.03
N TYR A 241 -1.79 -33.27 10.64
CA TYR A 241 -2.50 -33.77 9.46
C TYR A 241 -1.64 -33.69 8.18
N ASP A 242 -0.91 -32.60 7.99
CA ASP A 242 -0.06 -32.40 6.81
C ASP A 242 1.16 -33.34 6.81
N LEU A 243 1.80 -33.51 7.97
CA LEU A 243 2.90 -34.47 8.08
C LEU A 243 2.41 -35.89 7.82
N LEU A 244 1.25 -36.27 8.36
CA LEU A 244 0.64 -37.57 8.10
C LEU A 244 0.38 -37.83 6.61
N ARG A 245 -0.13 -36.81 5.89
CA ARG A 245 -0.33 -36.89 4.42
C ARG A 245 0.99 -37.12 3.70
N VAL A 246 2.04 -36.41 4.05
CA VAL A 246 3.38 -36.56 3.44
C VAL A 246 3.90 -37.99 3.67
N LEU A 247 3.80 -38.50 4.88
CA LEU A 247 4.23 -39.88 5.21
C LEU A 247 3.47 -40.92 4.37
N VAL A 248 2.16 -40.79 4.25
CA VAL A 248 1.34 -41.73 3.45
C VAL A 248 1.66 -41.63 1.95
N ILE A 249 1.92 -40.42 1.41
CA ILE A 249 2.32 -40.27 0.02
C ILE A 249 3.66 -40.94 -0.24
N ASN A 250 4.62 -40.75 0.65
CA ASN A 250 5.94 -41.37 0.54
C ASN A 250 5.88 -42.91 0.68
N ASP A 251 5.05 -43.42 1.56
CA ASP A 251 4.83 -44.88 1.71
C ASP A 251 4.24 -45.49 0.43
N ARG A 252 3.21 -44.83 -0.14
CA ARG A 252 2.62 -45.26 -1.42
C ARG A 252 3.60 -45.18 -2.61
N ALA A 253 4.59 -44.30 -2.51
CA ALA A 253 5.68 -44.21 -3.50
C ALA A 253 6.80 -45.24 -3.27
N GLY A 254 6.67 -46.13 -2.27
CA GLY A 254 7.64 -47.18 -1.94
C GLY A 254 8.91 -46.66 -1.26
N LEU A 255 8.89 -45.47 -0.70
CA LEU A 255 10.09 -44.89 -0.05
C LEU A 255 10.41 -45.54 1.32
N TYR A 256 9.49 -46.30 1.88
CA TYR A 256 9.66 -47.00 3.18
C TYR A 256 9.61 -48.53 3.04
N ASP A 257 9.76 -49.08 1.86
CA ASP A 257 9.77 -50.53 1.61
C ASP A 257 11.11 -51.22 1.94
#